data_8a5e6cdf1f49e1f879850da0a604e1cc
#
_entry.id   8a5e6cdf1f49e1f879850da0a604e1cc
#
_cell.length_a   1.000
_cell.length_b   1.000
_cell.length_c   1.000
_cell.angle_alpha   90.00
_cell.angle_beta   90.00
_cell.angle_gamma   90.00
#
_symmetry.space_group_name_H-M   'P 1'
#
loop_
_entity.id
_entity.type
_entity.pdbx_description
1 polymer ?
#
loop_
_entity_poly.entity_id
_entity_poly.type
_entity_poly.pdbx_seq_one_letter_code
_entity_poly.pdbx_strand_id
1 'polypeptide(L)'
;MIQVYFLSMLYGWCQSLLLLSELWTGSLEEVRAFRSRLCRDRRCLQVFSASGLAIGLLLLLFPMDPGPLVLGDLIYALWLVHLTVTRAVRYSGRRAWSLAWIRKSLYCSLVLNILHFLFPGFVLL
;
A
#
# COMPACT_ATOMS: atom_id res chain seq x y z
N MET A 1 0.50 -18.48 -5.82
CA MET A 1 -0.58 -17.67 -5.24
C MET A 1 -0.28 -17.18 -3.84
N ILE A 2 0.12 -18.05 -2.94
CA ILE A 2 0.55 -17.66 -1.57
C ILE A 2 1.65 -16.61 -1.59
N GLN A 3 2.58 -16.68 -2.51
CA GLN A 3 3.69 -15.73 -2.66
C GLN A 3 3.20 -14.34 -3.01
N VAL A 4 2.25 -14.20 -3.94
CA VAL A 4 1.68 -12.91 -4.32
C VAL A 4 0.91 -12.30 -3.15
N TYR A 5 0.14 -13.11 -2.44
CA TYR A 5 -0.57 -12.72 -1.23
C TYR A 5 0.39 -12.19 -0.17
N PHE A 6 1.46 -12.93 0.12
CA PHE A 6 2.47 -12.54 1.09
C PHE A 6 3.18 -11.24 0.71
N LEU A 7 3.55 -11.10 -0.57
CA LEU A 7 4.16 -9.87 -1.08
C LEU A 7 3.21 -8.68 -0.98
N SER A 8 1.92 -8.88 -1.28
CA SER A 8 0.93 -7.83 -1.16
C SER A 8 0.75 -7.36 0.27
N MET A 9 0.79 -8.28 1.22
CA MET A 9 0.74 -7.95 2.64
C MET A 9 1.95 -7.14 3.07
N LEU A 10 3.15 -7.60 2.75
CA LEU A 10 4.39 -6.88 3.08
C LEU A 10 4.37 -5.48 2.49
N TYR A 11 3.95 -5.36 1.24
CA TYR A 11 3.87 -4.07 0.56
C TYR A 11 2.81 -3.15 1.20
N GLY A 12 1.64 -3.69 1.55
CA GLY A 12 0.58 -2.95 2.24
C GLY A 12 1.02 -2.43 3.60
N TRP A 13 1.71 -3.25 4.39
CA TRP A 13 2.27 -2.84 5.67
C TRP A 13 3.38 -1.79 5.49
N CYS A 14 4.23 -1.94 4.48
CA CYS A 14 5.24 -0.94 4.14
C CYS A 14 4.61 0.42 3.80
N GLN A 15 3.54 0.43 3.01
CA GLN A 15 2.78 1.64 2.71
C GLN A 15 2.18 2.27 3.97
N SER A 16 1.64 1.48 4.87
CA SER A 16 1.09 1.96 6.14
C SER A 16 2.15 2.56 7.04
N LEU A 17 3.32 1.94 7.14
CA LEU A 17 4.46 2.46 7.89
C LEU A 17 4.95 3.79 7.32
N LEU A 18 4.99 3.93 6.01
CA LEU A 18 5.34 5.20 5.35
C LEU A 18 4.34 6.31 5.69
N LEU A 19 3.04 6.01 5.71
CA LEU A 19 2.01 6.96 6.14
C LEU A 19 2.17 7.32 7.62
N LEU A 20 2.40 6.32 8.46
CA LEU A 20 2.61 6.53 9.90
C LEU A 20 3.83 7.41 10.16
N SER A 21 4.91 7.24 9.41
CA SER A 21 6.13 8.04 9.55
C SER A 21 5.91 9.53 9.25
N GLU A 22 4.88 9.87 8.50
CA GLU A 22 4.51 11.26 8.23
C GLU A 22 3.72 11.90 9.38
N LEU A 23 3.00 11.08 10.16
CA LEU A 23 2.22 11.54 11.31
C LEU A 23 2.99 11.48 12.63
N TRP A 24 3.91 10.55 12.73
CA TRP A 24 4.65 10.27 13.96
C TRP A 24 6.11 10.73 13.87
N THR A 25 6.53 11.53 14.82
CA THR A 25 7.91 12.01 14.92
C THR A 25 8.80 11.15 15.83
N GLY A 26 8.28 10.02 16.34
CA GLY A 26 8.99 9.12 17.25
C GLY A 26 10.02 8.19 16.57
N SER A 27 10.24 7.03 17.15
CA SER A 27 11.35 6.08 16.88
C SER A 27 11.30 5.31 15.57
N LEU A 28 10.84 5.92 14.48
CA LEU A 28 10.78 5.27 13.15
C LEU A 28 11.89 5.80 12.22
N GLU A 29 13.12 5.84 12.71
CA GLU A 29 14.25 6.42 11.96
C GLU A 29 14.51 5.71 10.64
N GLU A 30 14.46 4.38 10.63
CA GLU A 30 14.68 3.58 9.42
C GLU A 30 13.59 3.84 8.37
N VAL A 31 12.34 3.90 8.80
CA VAL A 31 11.20 4.19 7.91
C VAL A 31 11.29 5.61 7.38
N ARG A 32 11.68 6.56 8.21
CA ARG A 32 11.90 7.95 7.77
C ARG A 32 13.06 8.06 6.79
N ALA A 33 14.14 7.32 7.02
CA ALA A 33 15.28 7.27 6.11
C ALA A 33 14.85 6.70 4.75
N PHE A 34 14.07 5.63 4.73
CA PHE A 34 13.51 5.06 3.51
C PHE A 34 12.58 6.04 2.78
N ARG A 35 11.70 6.71 3.51
CA ARG A 35 10.83 7.75 2.93
C ARG A 35 11.64 8.88 2.32
N SER A 36 12.65 9.36 3.03
CA SER A 36 13.57 10.40 2.53
C SER A 36 14.27 9.96 1.25
N ARG A 37 14.67 8.69 1.18
CA ARG A 37 15.28 8.13 -0.01
C ARG A 37 14.31 8.08 -1.19
N LEU A 38 13.06 7.67 -0.96
CA LEU A 38 12.02 7.71 -1.97
C LEU A 38 11.76 9.12 -2.53
N CYS A 39 11.85 10.13 -1.67
CA CYS A 39 11.66 11.52 -2.08
C CYS A 39 12.85 12.08 -2.88
N ARG A 40 14.05 11.60 -2.62
CA ARG A 40 15.29 12.11 -3.24
C ARG A 40 15.66 11.36 -4.50
N ASP A 41 15.53 10.03 -4.47
CA ASP A 41 15.96 9.18 -5.56
C ASP A 41 14.78 8.79 -6.45
N ARG A 42 14.77 9.35 -7.65
CA ARG A 42 13.72 9.08 -8.64
C ARG A 42 13.66 7.62 -9.05
N ARG A 43 14.82 6.95 -9.12
CA ARG A 43 14.88 5.53 -9.47
C ARG A 43 14.26 4.67 -8.37
N CYS A 44 14.59 4.98 -7.12
CA CYS A 44 14.01 4.27 -5.97
C CYS A 44 12.49 4.42 -5.94
N LEU A 45 11.97 5.61 -6.18
CA LEU A 45 10.53 5.86 -6.28
C LEU A 45 9.89 5.10 -7.44
N GLN A 46 10.52 5.08 -8.60
CA GLN A 46 10.01 4.35 -9.76
C GLN A 46 9.96 2.83 -9.51
N VAL A 47 11.01 2.26 -8.95
CA VAL A 47 11.07 0.83 -8.61
C VAL A 47 10.00 0.48 -7.57
N PHE A 48 9.88 1.28 -6.53
CA PHE A 48 8.87 1.07 -5.49
C PHE A 48 7.45 1.16 -6.04
N SER A 49 7.18 2.16 -6.87
CA SER A 49 5.87 2.35 -7.51
C SER A 49 5.54 1.24 -8.51
N ALA A 50 6.50 0.85 -9.34
CA ALA A 50 6.35 -0.25 -10.29
C ALA A 50 6.08 -1.58 -9.56
N SER A 51 6.75 -1.83 -8.44
CA SER A 51 6.51 -3.01 -7.61
C SER A 51 5.09 -3.02 -7.05
N GLY A 52 4.61 -1.89 -6.55
CA GLY A 52 3.24 -1.79 -6.04
C GLY A 52 2.17 -1.98 -7.12
N LEU A 53 2.39 -1.41 -8.30
CA LEU A 53 1.49 -1.61 -9.43
C LEU A 53 1.48 -3.07 -9.90
N ALA A 54 2.66 -3.69 -9.98
CA ALA A 54 2.79 -5.09 -10.35
C ALA A 54 2.08 -6.01 -9.35
N ILE A 55 2.28 -5.80 -8.06
CA ILE A 55 1.62 -6.57 -6.99
C ILE A 55 0.10 -6.38 -7.06
N GLY A 56 -0.37 -5.14 -7.20
CA GLY A 56 -1.79 -4.85 -7.34
C GLY A 56 -2.42 -5.53 -8.56
N LEU A 57 -1.73 -5.48 -9.69
CA LEU A 57 -2.18 -6.13 -10.92
C LEU A 57 -2.20 -7.66 -10.78
N LEU A 58 -1.17 -8.25 -10.17
CA LEU A 58 -1.12 -9.68 -9.90
C LEU A 58 -2.27 -10.15 -8.99
N LEU A 59 -2.63 -9.36 -7.98
CA LEU A 59 -3.78 -9.65 -7.12
C LEU A 59 -5.10 -9.60 -7.90
N LEU A 60 -5.22 -8.69 -8.87
CA LEU A 60 -6.42 -8.62 -9.71
C LEU A 60 -6.53 -9.78 -10.69
N LEU A 61 -5.41 -10.22 -11.26
CA LEU A 61 -5.37 -11.31 -12.23
C LEU A 61 -5.47 -12.70 -11.58
N PHE A 62 -4.94 -12.83 -10.38
CA PHE A 62 -4.81 -14.10 -9.67
C PHE A 62 -5.37 -13.98 -8.24
N PRO A 63 -6.70 -13.84 -8.10
CA PRO A 63 -7.31 -13.81 -6.78
C PRO A 63 -7.12 -15.14 -6.05
N MET A 64 -6.98 -15.10 -4.73
CA MET A 64 -6.87 -16.32 -3.93
C MET A 64 -8.23 -17.04 -3.85
N ASP A 65 -8.21 -18.36 -4.04
CA ASP A 65 -9.37 -19.20 -3.76
C ASP A 65 -9.72 -19.25 -2.25
N PRO A 66 -11.01 -19.36 -1.88
CA PRO A 66 -12.11 -19.81 -2.73
C PRO A 66 -12.99 -18.65 -3.20
N GLY A 67 -13.09 -18.46 -4.47
CA GLY A 67 -14.19 -17.68 -5.02
C GLY A 67 -13.82 -16.69 -6.12
N PRO A 68 -14.58 -16.73 -7.22
CA PRO A 68 -14.31 -15.91 -8.40
C PRO A 68 -14.60 -14.42 -8.20
N LEU A 69 -15.26 -14.04 -7.12
CA LEU A 69 -15.60 -12.66 -6.83
C LEU A 69 -15.09 -12.28 -5.44
N VAL A 70 -13.83 -11.99 -5.40
CA VAL A 70 -13.14 -11.66 -4.17
C VAL A 70 -13.16 -10.15 -4.02
N LEU A 71 -14.28 -9.62 -3.54
CA LEU A 71 -14.41 -8.19 -3.26
C LEU A 71 -13.32 -7.71 -2.29
N GLY A 72 -12.92 -8.55 -1.35
CA GLY A 72 -11.86 -8.25 -0.42
C GLY A 72 -10.50 -8.03 -1.10
N ASP A 73 -10.11 -8.94 -1.98
CA ASP A 73 -8.85 -8.81 -2.73
C ASP A 73 -8.93 -7.71 -3.78
N LEU A 74 -10.07 -7.53 -4.41
CA LEU A 74 -10.29 -6.46 -5.38
C LEU A 74 -10.17 -5.08 -4.71
N ILE A 75 -10.86 -4.88 -3.59
CA ILE A 75 -10.81 -3.62 -2.85
C ILE A 75 -9.38 -3.36 -2.36
N TYR A 76 -8.72 -4.38 -1.85
CA TYR A 76 -7.34 -4.26 -1.38
C TYR A 76 -6.36 -3.95 -2.52
N ALA A 77 -6.48 -4.63 -3.65
CA ALA A 77 -5.66 -4.38 -4.83
C ALA A 77 -5.86 -2.96 -5.36
N LEU A 78 -7.10 -2.51 -5.48
CA LEU A 78 -7.41 -1.13 -5.89
C LEU A 78 -6.87 -0.11 -4.90
N TRP A 79 -6.93 -0.41 -3.61
CA TRP A 79 -6.37 0.46 -2.58
C TRP A 79 -4.84 0.55 -2.68
N LEU A 80 -4.15 -0.58 -2.88
CA LEU A 80 -2.70 -0.59 -3.09
C LEU A 80 -2.29 0.22 -4.33
N VAL A 81 -3.00 0.04 -5.43
CA VAL A 81 -2.75 0.80 -6.66
C VAL A 81 -3.00 2.29 -6.41
N HIS A 82 -4.10 2.63 -5.76
CA HIS A 82 -4.42 4.02 -5.43
C HIS A 82 -3.33 4.67 -4.57
N LEU A 83 -2.90 4.02 -3.49
CA LEU A 83 -1.83 4.53 -2.64
C LEU A 83 -0.51 4.67 -3.39
N THR A 84 -0.18 3.69 -4.22
CA THR A 84 1.05 3.70 -5.00
C THR A 84 1.08 4.87 -5.98
N VAL A 85 0.00 5.07 -6.73
CA VAL A 85 -0.12 6.17 -7.71
C VAL A 85 -0.11 7.53 -7.00
N THR A 86 -0.90 7.70 -5.95
CA THR A 86 -0.96 8.96 -5.21
C THR A 86 0.38 9.31 -4.57
N ARG A 87 1.09 8.33 -4.04
CA ARG A 87 2.43 8.53 -3.49
C ARG A 87 3.44 8.91 -4.57
N ALA A 88 3.43 8.22 -5.70
CA ALA A 88 4.30 8.52 -6.83
C ALA A 88 4.08 9.96 -7.34
N VAL A 89 2.82 10.36 -7.50
CA VAL A 89 2.46 11.73 -7.92
C VAL A 89 2.90 12.76 -6.88
N ARG A 90 2.67 12.49 -5.61
CA ARG A 90 3.09 13.40 -4.53
C ARG A 90 4.60 13.60 -4.50
N TYR A 91 5.36 12.50 -4.49
CA TYR A 91 6.80 12.58 -4.33
C TYR A 91 7.51 13.13 -5.57
N SER A 92 6.96 12.91 -6.76
CA SER A 92 7.49 13.51 -7.99
C SER A 92 7.06 14.97 -8.18
N GLY A 93 5.81 15.31 -7.84
CA GLY A 93 5.22 16.63 -8.03
C GLY A 93 5.34 17.59 -6.85
N ARG A 94 5.93 17.16 -5.75
CA ARG A 94 6.06 17.93 -4.50
C ARG A 94 4.74 18.48 -3.95
N ARG A 95 3.65 17.79 -4.23
CA ARG A 95 2.36 18.15 -3.65
C ARG A 95 2.30 17.72 -2.18
N ALA A 96 1.97 18.65 -1.30
CA ALA A 96 1.73 18.33 0.10
C ALA A 96 0.34 17.70 0.26
N TRP A 97 0.26 16.58 0.97
CA TRP A 97 -1.01 16.04 1.41
C TRP A 97 -1.50 16.77 2.66
N SER A 98 -2.81 16.94 2.78
CA SER A 98 -3.37 17.42 4.04
C SER A 98 -3.19 16.37 5.13
N LEU A 99 -2.98 16.85 6.36
CA LEU A 99 -2.83 15.96 7.53
C LEU A 99 -4.07 15.06 7.71
N ALA A 100 -5.25 15.62 7.43
CA ALA A 100 -6.50 14.87 7.50
C ALA A 100 -6.54 13.72 6.48
N TRP A 101 -6.05 13.93 5.27
CA TRP A 101 -5.99 12.91 4.23
C TRP A 101 -5.02 11.78 4.63
N ILE A 102 -3.84 12.13 5.13
CA ILE A 102 -2.84 11.15 5.60
C ILE A 102 -3.43 10.29 6.71
N ARG A 103 -4.10 10.91 7.68
CA ARG A 103 -4.72 10.20 8.80
C ARG A 103 -5.81 9.24 8.34
N LYS A 104 -6.71 9.69 7.48
CA LYS A 104 -7.78 8.84 6.91
C LYS A 104 -7.20 7.68 6.11
N SER A 105 -6.22 7.95 5.27
CA SER A 105 -5.55 6.93 4.47
C SER A 105 -4.84 5.90 5.34
N LEU A 106 -4.21 6.32 6.43
CA LEU A 106 -3.59 5.41 7.38
C LEU A 106 -4.61 4.47 8.03
N TYR A 107 -5.73 5.01 8.52
CA TYR A 107 -6.78 4.19 9.12
C TYR A 107 -7.37 3.20 8.11
N CYS A 108 -7.69 3.66 6.90
CA CYS A 108 -8.16 2.77 5.83
C CYS A 108 -7.15 1.67 5.51
N SER A 109 -5.88 2.02 5.40
CA SER A 109 -4.81 1.06 5.12
C SER A 109 -4.67 0.02 6.22
N LEU A 110 -4.72 0.43 7.49
CA LEU A 110 -4.63 -0.49 8.62
C LEU A 110 -5.81 -1.46 8.64
N VAL A 111 -7.03 -0.94 8.47
CA VAL A 111 -8.24 -1.78 8.42
C VAL A 111 -8.17 -2.77 7.27
N LEU A 112 -7.84 -2.32 6.07
CA LEU A 112 -7.75 -3.17 4.90
C LEU A 112 -6.61 -4.20 5.01
N ASN A 113 -5.47 -3.84 5.58
CA ASN A 113 -4.37 -4.77 5.81
C ASN A 113 -4.78 -5.87 6.80
N ILE A 114 -5.45 -5.51 7.89
CA ILE A 114 -5.93 -6.47 8.88
C ILE A 114 -6.97 -7.41 8.26
N LEU A 115 -7.93 -6.86 7.52
CA LEU A 115 -8.95 -7.67 6.84
C LEU A 115 -8.35 -8.60 5.80
N HIS A 116 -7.41 -8.14 5.02
CA HIS A 116 -6.71 -8.94 4.02
C HIS A 116 -5.86 -10.04 4.67
N PHE A 117 -5.27 -9.77 5.83
CA PHE A 117 -4.50 -10.75 6.60
C PHE A 117 -5.38 -11.84 7.21
N LEU A 118 -6.48 -11.45 7.87
CA LEU A 118 -7.33 -12.37 8.60
C LEU A 118 -8.27 -13.17 7.67
N PHE A 119 -8.69 -12.55 6.59
CA PHE A 119 -9.69 -13.12 5.67
C PHE A 119 -9.21 -13.02 4.23
N PRO A 120 -8.18 -13.81 3.86
CA PRO A 120 -7.76 -13.85 2.47
C PRO A 120 -8.91 -14.37 1.61
N GLY A 121 -9.27 -13.63 0.58
CA GLY A 121 -10.39 -13.99 -0.26
C GLY A 121 -11.77 -13.70 0.36
N PHE A 122 -11.84 -12.82 1.35
CA PHE A 122 -13.10 -12.43 1.98
C PHE A 122 -14.02 -11.73 0.98
N VAL A 123 -15.17 -12.35 0.75
CA VAL A 123 -16.24 -11.80 -0.07
C VAL A 123 -17.16 -11.02 0.87
N LEU A 124 -17.18 -9.70 0.74
CA LEU A 124 -18.25 -8.90 1.32
C LEU A 124 -19.53 -9.15 0.52
N LEU A 125 -20.35 -9.99 1.07
CA LEU A 125 -21.71 -10.17 0.58
C LEU A 125 -22.55 -8.96 0.96
#